data_c83128afbe84bab943c2a923622e4805
#
_entry.id   c83128afbe84bab943c2a923622e4805
#
_cell.length_a   1.000
_cell.length_b   1.000
_cell.length_c   1.000
_cell.angle_alpha   90.00
_cell.angle_beta   90.00
_cell.angle_gamma   90.00
#
_symmetry.space_group_name_H-M   'P 1'
#
loop_
_entity.id
_entity.type
_entity.pdbx_description
1 polymer ?
#
loop_
_entity_poly.entity_id
_entity_poly.type
_entity_poly.pdbx_seq_one_letter_code
_entity_poly.pdbx_strand_id
1 'polypeptide(L)'
;MWLFYFLFGGDELTLTKLQKKFAEGIALGMKQGQAARYAGYSEKSADTQAYNNMKNVEILAFADELIEAQKSMLKRRFSGLASIAVDKTIDILQDVDASPQARLNAAKMILDYAGMEEPKQLNVTADVNQSNPFEGLTTDELRKLIDDG
;
A
#
# COMPACT_ATOMS: atom_id res chain seq x y z
N MET A 1 -18.64 9.06 -23.45
CA MET A 1 -19.40 8.87 -22.19
C MET A 1 -20.72 8.14 -22.40
N TRP A 2 -21.33 8.15 -23.57
CA TRP A 2 -22.56 7.41 -23.90
C TRP A 2 -22.34 5.93 -24.26
N LEU A 3 -21.16 5.54 -24.74
CA LEU A 3 -20.84 4.17 -25.17
C LEU A 3 -20.66 3.21 -23.97
N PHE A 4 -20.28 3.73 -22.82
CA PHE A 4 -20.13 2.96 -21.56
C PHE A 4 -21.50 2.57 -20.97
N TYR A 5 -22.51 3.39 -21.21
CA TYR A 5 -23.90 3.16 -20.76
C TYR A 5 -24.61 2.03 -21.53
N PHE A 6 -24.15 1.75 -22.76
CA PHE A 6 -24.78 0.75 -23.63
C PHE A 6 -24.16 -0.66 -23.53
N LEU A 7 -22.92 -0.77 -23.03
CA LEU A 7 -22.19 -2.04 -22.94
C LEU A 7 -22.33 -2.75 -21.58
N PHE A 8 -22.74 -2.06 -20.55
CA PHE A 8 -22.89 -2.61 -19.20
C PHE A 8 -24.30 -2.45 -18.65
N GLY A 9 -25.35 -2.66 -19.47
CA GLY A 9 -26.75 -2.76 -19.09
C GLY A 9 -27.03 -2.02 -17.77
N GLY A 10 -27.31 -0.70 -17.85
CA GLY A 10 -27.44 0.15 -16.68
C GLY A 10 -28.62 -0.21 -15.78
N ASP A 11 -28.45 -1.20 -14.92
CA ASP A 11 -29.13 -1.21 -13.65
C ASP A 11 -28.42 -0.18 -12.78
N GLU A 12 -28.98 1.02 -12.70
CA GLU A 12 -28.68 1.95 -11.62
C GLU A 12 -28.67 1.13 -10.33
N LEU A 13 -27.52 1.05 -9.66
CA LEU A 13 -27.41 0.41 -8.35
C LEU A 13 -28.55 0.95 -7.49
N THR A 14 -29.64 0.18 -7.36
CA THR A 14 -30.87 0.61 -6.69
C THR A 14 -30.74 0.48 -5.18
N LEU A 15 -29.53 0.87 -4.66
CA LEU A 15 -29.27 0.85 -3.24
C LEU A 15 -30.21 1.83 -2.52
N THR A 16 -30.85 1.34 -1.49
CA THR A 16 -31.67 2.17 -0.62
C THR A 16 -30.81 3.24 0.07
N LYS A 17 -31.44 4.30 0.53
CA LYS A 17 -30.78 5.38 1.27
C LYS A 17 -29.99 4.87 2.48
N LEU A 18 -30.52 3.88 3.20
CA LEU A 18 -29.84 3.27 4.35
C LEU A 18 -28.63 2.44 3.91
N GLN A 19 -28.73 1.71 2.80
CA GLN A 19 -27.60 0.93 2.26
C GLN A 19 -26.47 1.83 1.75
N LYS A 20 -26.79 2.95 1.08
CA LYS A 20 -25.78 3.96 0.70
C LYS A 20 -25.06 4.53 1.92
N LYS A 21 -25.81 4.90 2.96
CA LYS A 21 -25.22 5.38 4.22
C LYS A 21 -24.39 4.32 4.95
N PHE A 22 -24.80 3.05 4.87
CA PHE A 22 -24.01 1.96 5.41
C PHE A 22 -22.66 1.84 4.68
N ALA A 23 -22.66 1.88 3.36
CA ALA A 23 -21.45 1.88 2.55
C ALA A 23 -20.55 3.08 2.85
N GLU A 24 -21.12 4.29 3.05
CA GLU A 24 -20.38 5.46 3.52
C GLU A 24 -19.69 5.21 4.87
N GLY A 25 -20.39 4.59 5.83
CA GLY A 25 -19.81 4.22 7.11
C GLY A 25 -18.66 3.24 6.98
N ILE A 26 -18.78 2.24 6.10
CA ILE A 26 -17.69 1.30 5.80
C ILE A 26 -16.51 2.04 5.15
N ALA A 27 -16.76 2.92 4.19
CA ALA A 27 -15.71 3.73 3.55
C ALA A 27 -14.98 4.66 4.53
N LEU A 28 -15.64 5.09 5.60
CA LEU A 28 -15.04 5.84 6.71
C LEU A 28 -14.27 4.96 7.71
N GLY A 29 -14.17 3.65 7.47
CA GLY A 29 -13.44 2.73 8.33
C GLY A 29 -14.20 2.26 9.57
N MET A 30 -15.51 2.46 9.63
CA MET A 30 -16.34 2.01 10.76
C MET A 30 -16.47 0.47 10.74
N LYS A 31 -16.56 -0.14 11.92
CA LYS A 31 -16.94 -1.54 12.02
C LYS A 31 -18.38 -1.73 11.53
N GLN A 32 -18.71 -2.88 10.96
CA GLN A 32 -19.99 -3.16 10.30
C GLN A 32 -21.21 -2.78 11.16
N GLY A 33 -21.23 -3.13 12.45
CA GLY A 33 -22.33 -2.78 13.36
C GLY A 33 -22.44 -1.26 13.62
N GLN A 34 -21.29 -0.57 13.67
CA GLN A 34 -21.27 0.90 13.79
C GLN A 34 -21.76 1.57 12.50
N ALA A 35 -21.36 1.06 11.33
CA ALA A 35 -21.82 1.55 10.04
C ALA A 35 -23.34 1.38 9.89
N ALA A 36 -23.92 0.28 10.38
CA ALA A 36 -25.37 0.09 10.37
C ALA A 36 -26.09 1.09 11.28
N ARG A 37 -25.60 1.34 12.48
CA ARG A 37 -26.15 2.39 13.37
C ARG A 37 -26.00 3.78 12.76
N TYR A 38 -24.85 4.09 12.19
CA TYR A 38 -24.61 5.32 11.46
C TYR A 38 -25.59 5.51 10.30
N ALA A 39 -25.89 4.43 9.58
CA ALA A 39 -26.86 4.43 8.50
C ALA A 39 -28.30 4.72 8.94
N GLY A 40 -28.62 4.49 10.23
CA GLY A 40 -29.95 4.70 10.80
C GLY A 40 -30.76 3.43 10.99
N TYR A 41 -30.13 2.25 10.96
CA TYR A 41 -30.80 1.00 11.36
C TYR A 41 -31.03 0.99 12.88
N SER A 42 -32.15 0.39 13.33
CA SER A 42 -32.47 0.33 14.75
C SER A 42 -31.45 -0.53 15.53
N GLU A 43 -31.22 -0.22 16.79
CA GLU A 43 -30.30 -0.99 17.66
C GLU A 43 -30.55 -2.49 17.62
N LYS A 44 -31.85 -2.90 17.59
CA LYS A 44 -32.24 -4.32 17.56
C LYS A 44 -31.88 -5.01 16.24
N SER A 45 -31.85 -4.26 15.11
CA SER A 45 -31.65 -4.81 13.79
C SER A 45 -30.27 -4.50 13.21
N ALA A 46 -29.52 -3.57 13.80
CA ALA A 46 -28.27 -3.08 13.25
C ALA A 46 -27.27 -4.20 12.92
N ASP A 47 -27.04 -5.12 13.84
CA ASP A 47 -26.05 -6.19 13.63
C ASP A 47 -26.50 -7.21 12.57
N THR A 48 -27.80 -7.53 12.52
CA THR A 48 -28.36 -8.41 11.47
C THR A 48 -28.31 -7.71 10.10
N GLN A 49 -28.67 -6.43 10.05
CA GLN A 49 -28.62 -5.65 8.80
C GLN A 49 -27.18 -5.42 8.34
N ALA A 50 -26.25 -5.19 9.27
CA ALA A 50 -24.83 -5.11 8.96
C ALA A 50 -24.32 -6.38 8.29
N TYR A 51 -24.64 -7.55 8.86
CA TYR A 51 -24.27 -8.84 8.29
C TYR A 51 -24.85 -9.06 6.89
N ASN A 52 -26.12 -8.70 6.68
CA ASN A 52 -26.77 -8.83 5.37
C ASN A 52 -26.16 -7.86 4.34
N ASN A 53 -25.92 -6.60 4.76
CA ASN A 53 -25.33 -5.60 3.88
C ASN A 53 -23.89 -5.96 3.47
N MET A 54 -23.10 -6.55 4.38
CA MET A 54 -21.74 -7.03 4.07
C MET A 54 -21.71 -8.22 3.10
N LYS A 55 -22.83 -8.88 2.85
CA LYS A 55 -22.97 -9.93 1.82
C LYS A 55 -23.47 -9.39 0.48
N ASN A 56 -23.94 -8.17 0.44
CA ASN A 56 -24.44 -7.56 -0.78
C ASN A 56 -23.30 -6.96 -1.58
N VAL A 57 -23.04 -7.56 -2.75
CA VAL A 57 -21.94 -7.17 -3.65
C VAL A 57 -22.08 -5.71 -4.11
N GLU A 58 -23.31 -5.24 -4.36
CA GLU A 58 -23.56 -3.86 -4.81
C GLU A 58 -23.21 -2.84 -3.73
N ILE A 59 -23.52 -3.15 -2.45
CA ILE A 59 -23.16 -2.28 -1.32
C ILE A 59 -21.64 -2.21 -1.16
N LEU A 60 -20.96 -3.34 -1.29
CA LEU A 60 -19.50 -3.39 -1.19
C LEU A 60 -18.83 -2.67 -2.36
N ALA A 61 -19.32 -2.87 -3.58
CA ALA A 61 -18.83 -2.14 -4.76
C ALA A 61 -18.96 -0.62 -4.57
N PHE A 62 -20.12 -0.16 -4.09
CA PHE A 62 -20.33 1.26 -3.81
C PHE A 62 -19.40 1.78 -2.69
N ALA A 63 -19.15 0.99 -1.64
CA ALA A 63 -18.18 1.35 -0.60
C ALA A 63 -16.75 1.47 -1.17
N ASP A 64 -16.35 0.54 -2.03
CA ASP A 64 -15.04 0.56 -2.69
C ASP A 64 -14.88 1.79 -3.61
N GLU A 65 -15.91 2.16 -4.36
CA GLU A 65 -15.93 3.39 -5.16
C GLU A 65 -15.70 4.64 -4.29
N LEU A 66 -16.36 4.72 -3.13
CA LEU A 66 -16.16 5.81 -2.18
C LEU A 66 -14.74 5.86 -1.62
N ILE A 67 -14.16 4.71 -1.29
CA ILE A 67 -12.77 4.59 -0.82
C ILE A 67 -11.79 5.09 -1.88
N GLU A 68 -11.96 4.66 -3.13
CA GLU A 68 -11.09 5.09 -4.23
C GLU A 68 -11.24 6.61 -4.53
N ALA A 69 -12.46 7.14 -4.45
CA ALA A 69 -12.70 8.58 -4.57
C ALA A 69 -11.97 9.36 -3.46
N GLN A 70 -12.03 8.90 -2.21
CA GLN A 70 -11.31 9.50 -1.09
C GLN A 70 -9.78 9.43 -1.28
N LYS A 71 -9.24 8.29 -1.69
CA LYS A 71 -7.81 8.13 -1.99
C LYS A 71 -7.37 9.10 -3.09
N SER A 72 -8.16 9.21 -4.16
CA SER A 72 -7.88 10.12 -5.27
C SER A 72 -7.85 11.59 -4.82
N MET A 73 -8.81 11.98 -3.97
CA MET A 73 -8.86 13.34 -3.39
C MET A 73 -7.64 13.61 -2.51
N LEU A 74 -7.26 12.67 -1.64
CA LEU A 74 -6.06 12.79 -0.81
C LEU A 74 -4.80 12.90 -1.67
N LYS A 75 -4.68 12.05 -2.70
CA LYS A 75 -3.54 12.11 -3.63
C LYS A 75 -3.41 13.49 -4.28
N ARG A 76 -4.51 14.08 -4.74
CA ARG A 76 -4.51 15.44 -5.31
C ARG A 76 -4.06 16.49 -4.28
N ARG A 77 -4.55 16.40 -3.03
CA ARG A 77 -4.14 17.32 -1.96
C ARG A 77 -2.65 17.19 -1.66
N PHE A 78 -2.12 15.98 -1.54
CA PHE A 78 -0.69 15.76 -1.31
C PHE A 78 0.15 16.21 -2.50
N SER A 79 -0.29 15.96 -3.73
CA SER A 79 0.41 16.47 -4.93
C SER A 79 0.49 18.01 -4.95
N GLY A 80 -0.57 18.69 -4.50
CA GLY A 80 -0.56 20.16 -4.38
C GLY A 80 0.38 20.68 -3.29
N LEU A 81 0.70 19.86 -2.29
CA LEU A 81 1.61 20.22 -1.20
C LEU A 81 3.06 19.79 -1.46
N ALA A 82 3.29 18.97 -2.50
CA ALA A 82 4.62 18.42 -2.78
C ALA A 82 5.67 19.51 -3.05
N SER A 83 5.31 20.56 -3.81
CA SER A 83 6.21 21.69 -4.05
C SER A 83 6.60 22.40 -2.76
N ILE A 84 5.63 22.64 -1.89
CA ILE A 84 5.89 23.28 -0.58
C ILE A 84 6.82 22.42 0.28
N ALA A 85 6.65 21.09 0.26
CA ALA A 85 7.51 20.18 0.99
C ALA A 85 8.96 20.20 0.44
N VAL A 86 9.12 20.25 -0.89
CA VAL A 86 10.43 20.40 -1.53
C VAL A 86 11.08 21.71 -1.12
N ASP A 87 10.35 22.83 -1.22
CA ASP A 87 10.87 24.15 -0.84
C ASP A 87 11.35 24.16 0.63
N LYS A 88 10.55 23.61 1.54
CA LYS A 88 10.92 23.48 2.96
C LYS A 88 12.12 22.57 3.19
N THR A 89 12.28 21.52 2.41
CA THR A 89 13.45 20.66 2.48
C THR A 89 14.71 21.40 2.02
N ILE A 90 14.60 22.21 0.97
CA ILE A 90 15.69 23.07 0.49
C ILE A 90 16.03 24.13 1.54
N ASP A 91 15.02 24.78 2.15
CA ASP A 91 15.25 25.75 3.24
C ASP A 91 16.09 25.11 4.36
N ILE A 92 15.74 23.92 4.83
CA ILE A 92 16.49 23.20 5.89
C ILE A 92 17.91 22.87 5.45
N LEU A 93 18.13 22.49 4.19
CA LEU A 93 19.45 22.18 3.65
C LEU A 93 20.37 23.42 3.66
N GLN A 94 19.81 24.59 3.35
CA GLN A 94 20.54 25.86 3.23
C GLN A 94 20.69 26.59 4.56
N ASP A 95 19.87 26.24 5.57
CA ASP A 95 19.88 26.88 6.87
C ASP A 95 21.18 26.55 7.62
N VAL A 96 22.00 27.55 7.88
CA VAL A 96 23.28 27.41 8.60
C VAL A 96 23.08 27.13 10.08
N ASP A 97 21.94 27.53 10.64
CA ASP A 97 21.60 27.35 12.05
C ASP A 97 20.91 25.98 12.29
N ALA A 98 20.49 25.28 11.23
CA ALA A 98 19.95 23.93 11.34
C ALA A 98 21.03 22.93 11.76
N SER A 99 20.62 21.95 12.58
CA SER A 99 21.55 20.90 13.01
C SER A 99 22.17 20.14 11.83
N PRO A 100 23.44 19.69 11.94
CA PRO A 100 24.08 18.90 10.88
C PRO A 100 23.26 17.68 10.47
N GLN A 101 22.58 17.05 11.42
CA GLN A 101 21.71 15.91 11.15
C GLN A 101 20.46 16.30 10.34
N ALA A 102 19.84 17.44 10.65
CA ALA A 102 18.68 17.93 9.88
C ALA A 102 19.07 18.23 8.43
N ARG A 103 20.19 18.89 8.21
CA ARG A 103 20.73 19.20 6.88
C ARG A 103 21.07 17.92 6.09
N LEU A 104 21.71 16.93 6.76
CA LEU A 104 22.01 15.64 6.13
C LEU A 104 20.73 14.90 5.73
N ASN A 105 19.71 14.90 6.59
CA ASN A 105 18.41 14.27 6.26
C ASN A 105 17.72 14.96 5.10
N ALA A 106 17.74 16.30 5.05
CA ALA A 106 17.21 17.07 3.93
C ALA A 106 17.94 16.73 2.61
N ALA A 107 19.27 16.65 2.64
CA ALA A 107 20.07 16.25 1.48
C ALA A 107 19.70 14.85 0.99
N LYS A 108 19.57 13.86 1.88
CA LYS A 108 19.15 12.51 1.55
C LYS A 108 17.76 12.49 0.91
N MET A 109 16.79 13.20 1.48
CA MET A 109 15.44 13.28 0.92
C MET A 109 15.46 13.83 -0.51
N ILE A 110 16.27 14.85 -0.81
CA ILE A 110 16.38 15.41 -2.17
C ILE A 110 16.98 14.38 -3.13
N LEU A 111 18.02 13.65 -2.71
CA LEU A 111 18.64 12.60 -3.53
C LEU A 111 17.69 11.45 -3.79
N ASP A 112 16.94 11.02 -2.78
CA ASP A 112 15.92 9.96 -2.89
C ASP A 112 14.83 10.35 -3.92
N TYR A 113 14.32 11.57 -3.82
CA TYR A 113 13.34 12.10 -4.79
C TYR A 113 13.90 12.26 -6.20
N ALA A 114 15.18 12.56 -6.32
CA ALA A 114 15.87 12.65 -7.61
C ALA A 114 16.20 11.27 -8.22
N GLY A 115 15.91 10.17 -7.49
CA GLY A 115 16.28 8.81 -7.90
C GLY A 115 17.79 8.56 -7.88
N MET A 116 18.55 9.34 -7.10
CA MET A 116 19.99 9.25 -6.92
C MET A 116 20.36 8.49 -5.64
N GLU A 117 19.53 7.52 -5.25
CA GLU A 117 19.85 6.63 -4.13
C GLU A 117 21.12 5.84 -4.42
N GLU A 118 22.00 5.70 -3.43
CA GLU A 118 23.06 4.69 -3.52
C GLU A 118 22.41 3.32 -3.75
N PRO A 119 22.93 2.52 -4.70
CA PRO A 119 22.40 1.18 -4.93
C PRO A 119 22.44 0.45 -3.60
N LYS A 120 21.26 0.05 -3.09
CA LYS A 120 21.14 -0.76 -1.87
C LYS A 120 22.05 -1.96 -2.07
N GLN A 121 23.14 -2.04 -1.29
CA GLN A 121 23.93 -3.25 -1.27
C GLN A 121 22.99 -4.36 -0.82
N LEU A 122 22.53 -5.14 -1.77
CA LEU A 122 21.95 -6.44 -1.49
C LEU A 122 23.08 -7.23 -0.83
N ASN A 123 23.10 -7.27 0.50
CA ASN A 123 23.79 -8.32 1.21
C ASN A 123 23.07 -9.62 0.86
N VAL A 124 23.38 -10.14 -0.33
CA VAL A 124 23.14 -11.54 -0.64
C VAL A 124 24.15 -12.26 0.25
N THR A 125 23.76 -12.58 1.46
CA THR A 125 24.29 -13.73 2.16
C THR A 125 23.82 -14.92 1.32
N ALA A 126 24.57 -15.19 0.25
CA ALA A 126 24.52 -16.50 -0.37
C ALA A 126 24.93 -17.43 0.77
N ASP A 127 23.95 -18.12 1.32
CA ASP A 127 24.19 -19.34 2.08
C ASP A 127 24.69 -20.34 1.02
N VAL A 128 25.96 -20.16 0.65
CA VAL A 128 26.68 -21.12 -0.17
C VAL A 128 26.92 -22.26 0.78
N ASN A 129 25.93 -23.11 0.90
CA ASN A 129 26.08 -24.47 1.36
C ASN A 129 26.89 -25.18 0.25
N GLN A 130 28.16 -24.76 0.12
CA GLN A 130 29.13 -25.51 -0.64
C GLN A 130 29.36 -26.78 0.19
N SER A 131 28.52 -27.78 -0.05
CA SER A 131 28.94 -29.16 0.20
C SER A 131 30.20 -29.34 -0.63
N ASN A 132 31.35 -29.30 0.05
CA ASN A 132 32.62 -29.59 -0.58
C ASN A 132 32.50 -30.99 -1.16
N PRO A 133 32.48 -31.19 -2.50
CA PRO A 133 32.29 -32.49 -3.10
C PRO A 133 33.40 -33.47 -2.74
N PHE A 134 34.46 -32.99 -2.08
CA PHE A 134 35.62 -33.76 -1.61
C PHE A 134 35.59 -33.97 -0.09
N GLU A 135 34.54 -33.55 0.60
CA GLU A 135 34.39 -33.73 2.04
C GLU A 135 34.16 -35.23 2.33
N GLY A 136 35.07 -35.84 3.04
CA GLY A 136 35.04 -37.28 3.37
C GLY A 136 36.00 -38.17 2.54
N LEU A 137 36.68 -37.63 1.53
CA LEU A 137 37.69 -38.36 0.79
C LEU A 137 39.03 -38.34 1.54
N THR A 138 39.65 -39.53 1.59
CA THR A 138 41.01 -39.68 2.12
C THR A 138 42.03 -39.10 1.16
N THR A 139 43.27 -38.84 1.64
CA THR A 139 44.36 -38.31 0.83
C THR A 139 44.72 -39.23 -0.35
N ASP A 140 44.53 -40.54 -0.20
CA ASP A 140 44.82 -41.53 -1.26
C ASP A 140 43.70 -41.57 -2.31
N GLU A 141 42.47 -41.35 -1.94
CA GLU A 141 41.34 -41.21 -2.89
C GLU A 141 41.43 -39.90 -3.67
N LEU A 142 41.85 -38.79 -3.05
CA LEU A 142 42.11 -37.54 -3.75
C LEU A 142 43.25 -37.64 -4.76
N ARG A 143 44.33 -38.41 -4.44
CA ARG A 143 45.42 -38.64 -5.39
C ARG A 143 44.96 -39.44 -6.61
N LYS A 144 44.14 -40.47 -6.42
CA LYS A 144 43.57 -41.23 -7.55
C LYS A 144 42.77 -40.39 -8.51
N LEU A 145 42.01 -39.43 -8.01
CA LEU A 145 41.24 -38.49 -8.85
C LEU A 145 42.12 -37.57 -9.71
N ILE A 146 43.37 -37.34 -9.29
CA ILE A 146 44.33 -36.49 -10.00
C ILE A 146 45.09 -37.33 -11.04
N ASP A 147 45.37 -38.58 -10.73
CA ASP A 147 46.17 -39.48 -11.62
C ASP A 147 45.33 -40.11 -12.74
N ASP A 148 43.99 -40.19 -12.60
CA ASP A 148 43.07 -40.77 -13.61
C ASP A 148 42.40 -39.68 -14.50
N GLY A 149 42.76 -38.39 -14.41
CA GLY A 149 42.29 -37.27 -15.25
C GLY A 149 43.40 -36.82 -16.20
#